data_8601aae709edd1fd3791030534c497f9
#
_entry.id   8601aae709edd1fd3791030534c497f9
#
_cell.length_a   1.000
_cell.length_b   1.000
_cell.length_c   1.000
_cell.angle_alpha   90.00
_cell.angle_beta   90.00
_cell.angle_gamma   90.00
#
_symmetry.space_group_name_H-M   'P 1'
#
loop_
_entity.id
_entity.type
_entity.pdbx_description
1 polymer ?
#
loop_
_entity_poly.entity_id
_entity_poly.type
_entity_poly.pdbx_seq_one_letter_code
_entity_poly.pdbx_strand_id
1 'polypeptide(L)'
;MSFSVLIAVYNQEQPHFLQQALESLLQQTLLPNEVIVVEDGPLKPALNEVLAHFQRQYKACKRIAKPRQEGLGLALNEGLKYCQYDVVARMDSDDICMSQRFEKQLSYLQIHPEVDVVGSWVAEFSTTPAQVISVRCVPETHQAIWQFAHFRNPMNHPTVMFRKAKVLQAGGYRHMPAFEDYDLWARMLQQGACFHNLQECLLWFRLNANAFRRRGGWRYITAEIGFQKALVRRQFLTPTQALGNIVTRLCVRLLPTFWRRKFYMTQLRATASVAKCSPKVIKEGGDA
;
A
#
# COMPACT_ATOMS: atom_id res chain seq x y z
N MET A 1 -12.06 12.01 14.92
CA MET A 1 -10.68 12.39 14.50
C MET A 1 -10.70 12.64 13.00
N SER A 2 -10.08 13.71 12.53
CA SER A 2 -10.01 14.02 11.09
C SER A 2 -8.77 13.39 10.46
N PHE A 3 -8.83 13.09 9.15
CA PHE A 3 -7.72 12.47 8.44
C PHE A 3 -7.64 12.90 6.98
N SER A 4 -6.42 12.82 6.43
CA SER A 4 -6.12 13.06 5.02
C SER A 4 -6.01 11.72 4.27
N VAL A 5 -6.44 11.68 3.01
CA VAL A 5 -6.06 10.60 2.08
C VAL A 5 -4.94 11.10 1.18
N LEU A 6 -3.90 10.29 1.00
CA LEU A 6 -2.74 10.59 0.17
C LEU A 6 -2.59 9.57 -0.96
N ILE A 7 -2.66 10.06 -2.20
CA ILE A 7 -2.54 9.26 -3.44
C ILE A 7 -1.46 9.90 -4.32
N ALA A 8 -0.63 9.05 -4.95
CA ALA A 8 0.28 9.47 -6.01
C ALA A 8 -0.17 8.87 -7.34
N VAL A 9 -0.19 9.69 -8.39
CA VAL A 9 -0.58 9.31 -9.75
C VAL A 9 0.57 9.63 -10.69
N TYR A 10 0.88 8.74 -11.62
CA TYR A 10 1.90 8.95 -12.63
C TYR A 10 1.37 8.68 -14.05
N ASN A 11 2.09 9.11 -15.07
CA ASN A 11 1.59 9.12 -16.46
C ASN A 11 1.23 7.76 -17.06
N GLN A 12 1.78 6.63 -16.53
CA GLN A 12 1.47 5.30 -17.05
C GLN A 12 0.20 4.68 -16.43
N GLU A 13 -0.45 5.38 -15.50
CA GLU A 13 -1.70 4.92 -14.90
C GLU A 13 -2.81 4.81 -15.94
N GLN A 14 -3.76 3.89 -15.69
CA GLN A 14 -4.94 3.73 -16.53
C GLN A 14 -6.08 4.61 -16.03
N PRO A 15 -6.69 5.47 -16.89
CA PRO A 15 -7.73 6.40 -16.45
C PRO A 15 -8.90 5.73 -15.74
N HIS A 16 -9.35 4.57 -16.22
CA HIS A 16 -10.46 3.86 -15.61
C HIS A 16 -10.10 3.23 -14.25
N PHE A 17 -8.82 2.85 -14.02
CA PHE A 17 -8.39 2.37 -12.71
C PHE A 17 -8.33 3.53 -11.71
N LEU A 18 -7.78 4.66 -12.13
CA LEU A 18 -7.77 5.87 -11.31
C LEU A 18 -9.20 6.32 -10.98
N GLN A 19 -10.11 6.27 -11.93
CA GLN A 19 -11.52 6.60 -11.69
C GLN A 19 -12.12 5.69 -10.62
N GLN A 20 -11.97 4.37 -10.75
CA GLN A 20 -12.47 3.41 -9.75
C GLN A 20 -11.86 3.62 -8.37
N ALA A 21 -10.56 3.92 -8.31
CA ALA A 21 -9.86 4.20 -7.06
C ALA A 21 -10.47 5.43 -6.36
N LEU A 22 -10.65 6.53 -7.08
CA LEU A 22 -11.22 7.77 -6.54
C LEU A 22 -12.71 7.64 -6.19
N GLU A 23 -13.51 6.95 -6.99
CA GLU A 23 -14.92 6.65 -6.69
C GLU A 23 -15.07 5.84 -5.40
N SER A 24 -14.15 4.91 -5.12
CA SER A 24 -14.16 4.12 -3.90
C SER A 24 -13.97 4.96 -2.63
N LEU A 25 -13.36 6.14 -2.74
CA LEU A 25 -13.23 7.09 -1.62
C LEU A 25 -14.57 7.77 -1.30
N LEU A 26 -15.40 8.01 -2.31
CA LEU A 26 -16.73 8.59 -2.13
C LEU A 26 -17.75 7.58 -1.58
N GLN A 27 -17.45 6.30 -1.70
CA GLN A 27 -18.30 5.19 -1.22
C GLN A 27 -17.95 4.72 0.20
N GLN A 28 -17.07 5.44 0.90
CA GLN A 28 -16.70 5.09 2.25
C GLN A 28 -17.82 5.43 3.26
N THR A 29 -18.01 4.56 4.27
CA THR A 29 -18.91 4.85 5.40
C THR A 29 -18.46 6.05 6.21
N LEU A 30 -17.15 6.33 6.23
CA LEU A 30 -16.54 7.53 6.79
C LEU A 30 -15.71 8.23 5.71
N LEU A 31 -16.20 9.37 5.24
CA LEU A 31 -15.50 10.15 4.20
C LEU A 31 -14.23 10.79 4.76
N PRO A 32 -13.15 10.88 3.95
CA PRO A 32 -11.95 11.63 4.32
C PRO A 32 -12.28 13.12 4.49
N ASN A 33 -11.52 13.84 5.31
CA ASN A 33 -11.66 15.28 5.44
C ASN A 33 -10.98 16.05 4.29
N GLU A 34 -9.95 15.43 3.70
CA GLU A 34 -9.30 15.91 2.48
C GLU A 34 -8.67 14.75 1.70
N VAL A 35 -8.49 14.97 0.40
CA VAL A 35 -7.75 14.06 -0.49
C VAL A 35 -6.63 14.84 -1.17
N ILE A 36 -5.38 14.44 -0.92
CA ILE A 36 -4.20 15.00 -1.56
C ILE A 36 -3.77 14.06 -2.68
N VAL A 37 -3.85 14.52 -3.92
CA VAL A 37 -3.40 13.79 -5.11
C VAL A 37 -2.11 14.42 -5.61
N VAL A 38 -1.01 13.65 -5.58
CA VAL A 38 0.28 14.08 -6.12
C VAL A 38 0.44 13.53 -7.53
N GLU A 39 0.60 14.44 -8.49
CA GLU A 39 0.90 14.11 -9.87
C GLU A 39 2.42 13.99 -10.02
N ASP A 40 2.93 12.76 -10.09
CA ASP A 40 4.37 12.48 -10.21
C ASP A 40 4.84 12.67 -11.66
N GLY A 41 5.00 13.93 -12.04
CA GLY A 41 5.29 14.41 -13.37
C GLY A 41 4.02 14.72 -14.21
N PRO A 42 4.20 15.25 -15.43
CA PRO A 42 3.10 15.59 -16.31
C PRO A 42 2.22 14.38 -16.62
N LEU A 43 0.91 14.55 -16.50
CA LEU A 43 -0.08 13.51 -16.78
C LEU A 43 -0.70 13.68 -18.18
N LYS A 44 -1.06 12.56 -18.82
CA LYS A 44 -1.82 12.55 -20.07
C LYS A 44 -3.23 13.15 -19.87
N PRO A 45 -3.85 13.73 -20.93
CA PRO A 45 -5.13 14.43 -20.84
C PRO A 45 -6.23 13.61 -20.16
N ALA A 46 -6.37 12.31 -20.50
CA ALA A 46 -7.40 11.46 -19.93
C ALA A 46 -7.29 11.27 -18.41
N LEU A 47 -6.08 11.26 -17.83
CA LEU A 47 -5.90 11.25 -16.36
C LEU A 47 -6.27 12.59 -15.74
N ASN A 48 -5.93 13.70 -16.42
CA ASN A 48 -6.30 15.03 -15.97
C ASN A 48 -7.82 15.23 -15.95
N GLU A 49 -8.55 14.68 -16.92
CA GLU A 49 -10.02 14.70 -16.97
C GLU A 49 -10.63 13.97 -15.78
N VAL A 50 -10.12 12.75 -15.46
CA VAL A 50 -10.58 11.98 -14.29
C VAL A 50 -10.35 12.78 -13.01
N LEU A 51 -9.16 13.34 -12.81
CA LEU A 51 -8.84 14.13 -11.62
C LEU A 51 -9.69 15.41 -11.53
N ALA A 52 -9.91 16.09 -12.65
CA ALA A 52 -10.77 17.28 -12.69
C ALA A 52 -12.23 16.94 -12.40
N HIS A 53 -12.71 15.78 -12.88
CA HIS A 53 -14.05 15.29 -12.56
C HIS A 53 -14.20 15.01 -11.06
N PHE A 54 -13.27 14.26 -10.48
CA PHE A 54 -13.26 13.98 -9.04
C PHE A 54 -13.22 15.27 -8.20
N GLN A 55 -12.38 16.24 -8.56
CA GLN A 55 -12.26 17.52 -7.85
C GLN A 55 -13.54 18.35 -7.89
N ARG A 56 -14.36 18.22 -8.95
CA ARG A 56 -15.68 18.83 -9.00
C ARG A 56 -16.66 18.18 -8.03
N GLN A 57 -16.60 16.86 -7.86
CA GLN A 57 -17.45 16.10 -6.94
C GLN A 57 -17.03 16.24 -5.49
N TYR A 58 -15.72 16.29 -5.24
CA TYR A 58 -15.13 16.34 -3.90
C TYR A 58 -14.25 17.59 -3.73
N LYS A 59 -14.83 18.65 -3.21
CA LYS A 59 -14.18 19.99 -3.10
C LYS A 59 -12.96 20.01 -2.20
N ALA A 60 -12.86 19.10 -1.23
CA ALA A 60 -11.68 18.95 -0.37
C ALA A 60 -10.53 18.16 -1.04
N CYS A 61 -10.57 17.99 -2.36
CA CYS A 61 -9.47 17.40 -3.13
C CYS A 61 -8.49 18.50 -3.57
N LYS A 62 -7.20 18.29 -3.22
CA LYS A 62 -6.09 19.15 -3.66
C LYS A 62 -5.14 18.36 -4.55
N ARG A 63 -4.84 18.91 -5.72
CA ARG A 63 -3.88 18.36 -6.68
C ARG A 63 -2.54 19.07 -6.53
N ILE A 64 -1.46 18.32 -6.50
CA ILE A 64 -0.08 18.80 -6.38
C ILE A 64 0.70 18.27 -7.59
N ALA A 65 0.96 19.13 -8.56
CA ALA A 65 1.69 18.77 -9.77
C ALA A 65 3.21 18.90 -9.54
N LYS A 66 3.95 17.85 -9.85
CA LYS A 66 5.42 17.87 -9.90
C LYS A 66 5.90 18.10 -11.32
N PRO A 67 6.99 18.84 -11.52
CA PRO A 67 7.49 19.17 -12.86
C PRO A 67 8.04 17.94 -13.61
N ARG A 68 8.44 16.88 -12.89
CA ARG A 68 8.99 15.64 -13.44
C ARG A 68 8.66 14.44 -12.57
N GLN A 69 8.69 13.26 -13.16
CA GLN A 69 8.54 12.01 -12.43
C GLN A 69 9.80 11.71 -11.59
N GLU A 70 9.62 11.50 -10.29
CA GLU A 70 10.70 11.21 -9.35
C GLU A 70 10.49 9.91 -8.57
N GLY A 71 9.33 9.28 -8.75
CA GLY A 71 8.97 8.00 -8.15
C GLY A 71 8.10 8.13 -6.91
N LEU A 72 7.44 7.03 -6.56
CA LEU A 72 6.37 6.95 -5.57
C LEU A 72 6.76 7.55 -4.20
N GLY A 73 7.92 7.16 -3.66
CA GLY A 73 8.33 7.62 -2.33
C GLY A 73 8.51 9.14 -2.25
N LEU A 74 9.13 9.75 -3.27
CA LEU A 74 9.33 11.21 -3.31
C LEU A 74 8.00 11.96 -3.59
N ALA A 75 7.11 11.36 -4.38
CA ALA A 75 5.77 11.91 -4.58
C ALA A 75 4.96 11.89 -3.28
N LEU A 76 5.00 10.79 -2.51
CA LEU A 76 4.33 10.70 -1.22
C LEU A 76 4.90 11.69 -0.20
N ASN A 77 6.23 11.89 -0.15
CA ASN A 77 6.84 12.92 0.70
C ASN A 77 6.36 14.33 0.34
N GLU A 78 6.25 14.62 -0.95
CA GLU A 78 5.69 15.91 -1.37
C GLU A 78 4.27 16.08 -0.88
N GLY A 79 3.41 15.07 -1.08
CA GLY A 79 2.02 15.11 -0.63
C GLY A 79 1.86 15.24 0.88
N LEU A 80 2.74 14.63 1.68
CA LEU A 80 2.71 14.74 3.14
C LEU A 80 2.86 16.19 3.64
N LYS A 81 3.54 17.05 2.90
CA LYS A 81 3.67 18.48 3.25
C LYS A 81 2.32 19.22 3.17
N TYR A 82 1.42 18.73 2.33
CA TYR A 82 0.10 19.33 2.10
C TYR A 82 -1.03 18.68 2.89
N CYS A 83 -0.80 17.50 3.49
CA CYS A 83 -1.75 16.90 4.40
C CYS A 83 -1.90 17.77 5.66
N GLN A 84 -3.11 18.22 5.95
CA GLN A 84 -3.41 19.11 7.09
C GLN A 84 -3.62 18.33 8.38
N TYR A 85 -4.09 17.10 8.29
CA TYR A 85 -4.45 16.30 9.46
C TYR A 85 -3.31 15.38 9.91
N ASP A 86 -3.32 15.06 11.21
CA ASP A 86 -2.29 14.24 11.86
C ASP A 86 -2.33 12.78 11.41
N VAL A 87 -3.50 12.30 11.01
CA VAL A 87 -3.68 10.94 10.49
C VAL A 87 -3.77 10.99 8.97
N VAL A 88 -2.97 10.14 8.33
CA VAL A 88 -2.94 10.04 6.86
C VAL A 88 -3.22 8.60 6.44
N ALA A 89 -4.22 8.41 5.59
CA ALA A 89 -4.50 7.15 4.91
C ALA A 89 -3.83 7.15 3.53
N ARG A 90 -2.93 6.20 3.30
CA ARG A 90 -2.27 6.05 2.00
C ARG A 90 -3.09 5.11 1.10
N MET A 91 -3.13 5.39 -0.20
CA MET A 91 -3.79 4.55 -1.19
C MET A 91 -3.04 4.57 -2.53
N ASP A 92 -3.05 3.45 -3.26
CA ASP A 92 -2.60 3.40 -4.66
C ASP A 92 -3.68 3.90 -5.61
N SER A 93 -3.26 4.42 -6.77
CA SER A 93 -4.15 5.01 -7.78
C SER A 93 -4.90 3.97 -8.64
N ASP A 94 -4.59 2.68 -8.49
CA ASP A 94 -5.20 1.58 -9.25
C ASP A 94 -5.95 0.56 -8.37
N ASP A 95 -5.93 0.74 -7.04
CA ASP A 95 -6.61 -0.11 -6.07
C ASP A 95 -8.01 0.42 -5.72
N ILE A 96 -8.83 -0.39 -5.07
CA ILE A 96 -10.20 -0.03 -4.66
C ILE A 96 -10.36 -0.20 -3.15
N CYS A 97 -10.73 0.85 -2.43
CA CYS A 97 -11.05 0.77 -1.01
C CYS A 97 -12.35 0.01 -0.77
N MET A 98 -12.37 -0.88 0.21
CA MET A 98 -13.63 -1.41 0.75
C MET A 98 -14.33 -0.34 1.58
N SER A 99 -15.66 -0.30 1.54
CA SER A 99 -16.47 0.82 2.07
C SER A 99 -16.22 1.16 3.54
N GLN A 100 -15.87 0.20 4.39
CA GLN A 100 -15.65 0.38 5.82
C GLN A 100 -14.18 0.62 6.20
N ARG A 101 -13.27 0.77 5.22
CA ARG A 101 -11.83 0.85 5.50
C ARG A 101 -11.50 1.97 6.45
N PHE A 102 -11.89 3.18 6.13
CA PHE A 102 -11.47 4.35 6.91
C PHE A 102 -12.10 4.39 8.29
N GLU A 103 -13.37 4.03 8.39
CA GLU A 103 -14.07 3.94 9.67
C GLU A 103 -13.37 2.97 10.63
N LYS A 104 -13.08 1.76 10.18
CA LYS A 104 -12.45 0.73 11.01
C LYS A 104 -11.04 1.10 11.43
N GLN A 105 -10.22 1.59 10.48
CA GLN A 105 -8.83 1.97 10.78
C GLN A 105 -8.76 3.19 11.69
N LEU A 106 -9.59 4.20 11.46
CA LEU A 106 -9.61 5.40 12.28
C LEU A 106 -10.12 5.10 13.69
N SER A 107 -11.19 4.31 13.81
CA SER A 107 -11.71 3.87 15.13
C SER A 107 -10.65 3.09 15.89
N TYR A 108 -9.88 2.22 15.22
CA TYR A 108 -8.78 1.50 15.84
C TYR A 108 -7.72 2.44 16.40
N LEU A 109 -7.26 3.43 15.61
CA LEU A 109 -6.28 4.44 16.05
C LEU A 109 -6.79 5.35 17.17
N GLN A 110 -8.12 5.53 17.29
CA GLN A 110 -8.74 6.30 18.36
C GLN A 110 -8.76 5.52 19.69
N ILE A 111 -9.05 4.23 19.64
CA ILE A 111 -9.09 3.34 20.80
C ILE A 111 -7.67 2.97 21.26
N HIS A 112 -6.72 2.94 20.33
CA HIS A 112 -5.32 2.57 20.55
C HIS A 112 -4.39 3.75 20.25
N PRO A 113 -4.30 4.76 21.14
CA PRO A 113 -3.47 5.95 20.92
C PRO A 113 -1.98 5.66 20.86
N GLU A 114 -1.54 4.52 21.39
CA GLU A 114 -0.17 4.02 21.31
C GLU A 114 0.22 3.52 19.91
N VAL A 115 -0.75 3.19 19.04
CA VAL A 115 -0.50 2.71 17.69
C VAL A 115 -0.24 3.88 16.74
N ASP A 116 0.86 3.80 16.01
CA ASP A 116 1.31 4.82 15.07
C ASP A 116 0.95 4.49 13.62
N VAL A 117 0.89 3.19 13.28
CA VAL A 117 0.58 2.68 11.94
C VAL A 117 -0.39 1.52 12.03
N VAL A 118 -1.51 1.62 11.34
CA VAL A 118 -2.47 0.53 11.18
C VAL A 118 -2.59 0.16 9.69
N GLY A 119 -2.43 -1.13 9.38
CA GLY A 119 -2.65 -1.71 8.07
C GLY A 119 -3.81 -2.71 8.06
N SER A 120 -3.95 -3.44 6.97
CA SER A 120 -4.91 -4.54 6.86
C SER A 120 -4.46 -5.58 5.82
N TRP A 121 -5.20 -6.68 5.72
CA TRP A 121 -5.07 -7.59 4.60
C TRP A 121 -5.59 -6.96 3.32
N VAL A 122 -5.20 -7.54 2.17
CA VAL A 122 -5.73 -7.17 0.86
C VAL A 122 -6.31 -8.38 0.15
N ALA A 123 -7.42 -8.17 -0.55
CA ALA A 123 -7.99 -9.13 -1.50
C ALA A 123 -7.44 -8.83 -2.89
N GLU A 124 -6.69 -9.77 -3.47
CA GLU A 124 -6.06 -9.59 -4.78
C GLU A 124 -7.03 -10.00 -5.89
N PHE A 125 -7.22 -9.15 -6.89
CA PHE A 125 -8.05 -9.40 -8.06
C PHE A 125 -7.35 -8.94 -9.35
N SER A 126 -7.81 -9.39 -10.51
CA SER A 126 -7.26 -8.94 -11.81
C SER A 126 -8.25 -8.10 -12.62
N THR A 127 -9.45 -8.61 -12.84
CA THR A 127 -10.44 -7.98 -13.71
C THR A 127 -11.52 -7.25 -12.91
N THR A 128 -12.15 -7.95 -11.97
CA THR A 128 -13.23 -7.41 -11.13
C THR A 128 -13.06 -7.83 -9.67
N PRO A 129 -13.35 -6.94 -8.69
CA PRO A 129 -13.34 -7.27 -7.26
C PRO A 129 -14.24 -8.47 -6.89
N ALA A 130 -15.26 -8.77 -7.69
CA ALA A 130 -16.12 -9.95 -7.47
C ALA A 130 -15.35 -11.28 -7.63
N GLN A 131 -14.20 -11.27 -8.33
CA GLN A 131 -13.36 -12.44 -8.56
C GLN A 131 -12.03 -12.30 -7.82
N VAL A 132 -12.07 -12.54 -6.50
CA VAL A 132 -10.85 -12.55 -5.67
C VAL A 132 -10.00 -13.76 -6.02
N ILE A 133 -8.76 -13.53 -6.41
CA ILE A 133 -7.79 -14.57 -6.80
C ILE A 133 -7.07 -15.10 -5.57
N SER A 134 -6.69 -14.22 -4.65
CA SER A 134 -5.93 -14.55 -3.45
C SER A 134 -6.05 -13.48 -2.39
N VAL A 135 -5.68 -13.82 -1.15
CA VAL A 135 -5.60 -12.87 -0.04
C VAL A 135 -4.16 -12.78 0.44
N ARG A 136 -3.65 -11.56 0.56
CA ARG A 136 -2.36 -11.31 1.18
C ARG A 136 -2.58 -10.92 2.64
N CYS A 137 -2.35 -11.90 3.53
CA CYS A 137 -2.34 -11.71 4.96
C CYS A 137 -0.99 -11.16 5.42
N VAL A 138 -1.03 -10.36 6.47
CA VAL A 138 0.13 -9.79 7.17
C VAL A 138 -0.05 -10.00 8.68
N PRO A 139 1.05 -10.07 9.47
CA PRO A 139 0.95 -10.30 10.90
C PRO A 139 0.22 -9.18 11.63
N GLU A 140 -0.51 -9.53 12.69
CA GLU A 140 -1.40 -8.64 13.42
C GLU A 140 -0.67 -7.71 14.38
N THR A 141 0.00 -8.29 15.38
CA THR A 141 0.52 -7.57 16.54
C THR A 141 1.86 -6.91 16.25
N HIS A 142 2.20 -5.85 16.99
CA HIS A 142 3.48 -5.16 16.87
C HIS A 142 4.67 -6.12 16.96
N GLN A 143 4.65 -7.05 17.93
CA GLN A 143 5.72 -8.04 18.09
C GLN A 143 5.85 -8.97 16.87
N ALA A 144 4.74 -9.46 16.34
CA ALA A 144 4.74 -10.32 15.16
C ALA A 144 5.18 -9.54 13.91
N ILE A 145 4.77 -8.27 13.78
CA ILE A 145 5.19 -7.35 12.72
C ILE A 145 6.69 -7.10 12.80
N TRP A 146 7.23 -6.82 13.99
CA TRP A 146 8.66 -6.65 14.21
C TRP A 146 9.46 -7.88 13.77
N GLN A 147 9.07 -9.07 14.22
CA GLN A 147 9.73 -10.32 13.84
C GLN A 147 9.67 -10.57 12.33
N PHE A 148 8.50 -10.37 11.73
CA PHE A 148 8.28 -10.57 10.30
C PHE A 148 9.07 -9.57 9.44
N ALA A 149 9.25 -8.34 9.93
CA ALA A 149 10.01 -7.29 9.26
C ALA A 149 11.49 -7.62 9.08
N HIS A 150 12.06 -8.60 9.80
CA HIS A 150 13.42 -9.08 9.55
C HIS A 150 13.51 -9.93 8.29
N PHE A 151 12.39 -10.47 7.81
CA PHE A 151 12.37 -11.37 6.65
C PHE A 151 11.62 -10.80 5.45
N ARG A 152 10.52 -10.04 5.69
CA ARG A 152 9.62 -9.56 4.63
C ARG A 152 8.95 -8.26 5.04
N ASN A 153 8.47 -7.51 4.03
CA ASN A 153 7.63 -6.34 4.27
C ASN A 153 6.38 -6.73 5.08
N PRO A 154 6.22 -6.22 6.31
CA PRO A 154 5.17 -6.63 7.23
C PRO A 154 3.85 -5.92 7.01
N MET A 155 3.80 -4.93 6.11
CA MET A 155 2.62 -4.11 5.83
C MET A 155 2.20 -4.25 4.37
N ASN A 156 0.91 -4.12 4.11
CA ASN A 156 0.38 -3.88 2.77
C ASN A 156 0.32 -2.36 2.56
N HIS A 157 1.30 -1.80 1.86
CA HIS A 157 1.46 -0.36 1.72
C HIS A 157 0.17 0.40 1.31
N PRO A 158 -0.66 -0.06 0.33
CA PRO A 158 -1.87 0.66 -0.04
C PRO A 158 -2.97 0.66 1.04
N THR A 159 -2.81 -0.13 2.11
CA THR A 159 -3.80 -0.18 3.19
C THR A 159 -3.44 0.69 4.39
N VAL A 160 -2.24 1.23 4.48
CA VAL A 160 -1.79 1.85 5.72
C VAL A 160 -2.50 3.18 6.01
N MET A 161 -2.83 3.36 7.29
CA MET A 161 -3.18 4.63 7.89
C MET A 161 -2.19 4.89 9.03
N PHE A 162 -1.62 6.09 9.11
CA PHE A 162 -0.51 6.37 10.02
C PHE A 162 -0.56 7.77 10.61
N ARG A 163 0.10 7.98 11.75
CA ARG A 163 0.36 9.30 12.32
C ARG A 163 1.47 9.98 11.54
N LYS A 164 1.14 11.10 10.90
CA LYS A 164 2.06 11.86 10.02
C LYS A 164 3.37 12.22 10.75
N ALA A 165 3.28 12.64 12.00
CA ALA A 165 4.45 13.02 12.80
C ALA A 165 5.49 11.89 12.90
N LYS A 166 5.06 10.63 13.03
CA LYS A 166 5.97 9.47 13.11
C LYS A 166 6.68 9.15 11.81
N VAL A 167 5.98 9.32 10.67
CA VAL A 167 6.59 9.18 9.35
C VAL A 167 7.64 10.28 9.13
N LEU A 168 7.33 11.52 9.49
CA LEU A 168 8.26 12.65 9.39
C LEU A 168 9.45 12.48 10.34
N GLN A 169 9.25 12.04 11.58
CA GLN A 169 10.31 11.73 12.55
C GLN A 169 11.27 10.68 12.00
N ALA A 170 10.77 9.66 11.29
CA ALA A 170 11.59 8.65 10.62
C ALA A 170 12.32 9.17 9.37
N GLY A 171 12.12 10.44 8.99
CA GLY A 171 12.72 11.08 7.82
C GLY A 171 11.96 10.77 6.50
N GLY A 172 10.68 10.44 6.58
CA GLY A 172 9.82 10.20 5.43
C GLY A 172 10.24 9.03 4.53
N TYR A 173 9.67 8.96 3.35
CA TYR A 173 10.09 7.99 2.33
C TYR A 173 11.46 8.37 1.75
N ARG A 174 12.30 7.39 1.45
CA ARG A 174 13.60 7.58 0.82
C ARG A 174 13.61 7.01 -0.58
N HIS A 175 14.51 7.49 -1.41
CA HIS A 175 14.73 6.88 -2.72
C HIS A 175 15.33 5.48 -2.53
N MET A 176 14.46 4.48 -2.49
CA MET A 176 14.81 3.06 -2.35
C MET A 176 13.94 2.27 -3.35
N PRO A 177 14.32 2.20 -4.62
CA PRO A 177 13.48 1.63 -5.67
C PRO A 177 12.93 0.26 -5.31
N ALA A 178 11.61 0.10 -5.35
CA ALA A 178 10.83 -1.08 -4.98
C ALA A 178 10.81 -1.45 -3.49
N PHE A 179 11.47 -0.70 -2.62
CA PHE A 179 11.53 -0.96 -1.16
C PHE A 179 11.33 0.31 -0.33
N GLU A 180 10.81 1.39 -0.90
CA GLU A 180 10.59 2.68 -0.26
C GLU A 180 9.71 2.59 0.99
N ASP A 181 8.67 1.76 0.94
CA ASP A 181 7.76 1.51 2.05
C ASP A 181 8.42 0.64 3.13
N TYR A 182 9.07 -0.46 2.73
CA TYR A 182 9.72 -1.35 3.67
C TYR A 182 10.89 -0.68 4.38
N ASP A 183 11.67 0.17 3.68
CA ASP A 183 12.71 1.00 4.28
C ASP A 183 12.14 1.95 5.34
N LEU A 184 10.99 2.57 5.04
CA LEU A 184 10.30 3.44 5.99
C LEU A 184 9.85 2.67 7.22
N TRP A 185 9.20 1.51 7.04
CA TRP A 185 8.73 0.70 8.17
C TRP A 185 9.87 0.22 9.05
N ALA A 186 10.98 -0.23 8.47
CA ALA A 186 12.16 -0.64 9.24
C ALA A 186 12.71 0.51 10.10
N ARG A 187 12.77 1.73 9.57
CA ARG A 187 13.22 2.92 10.32
C ARG A 187 12.25 3.31 11.43
N MET A 188 10.95 3.30 11.14
CA MET A 188 9.92 3.62 12.13
C MET A 188 9.91 2.61 13.27
N LEU A 189 10.00 1.31 12.97
CA LEU A 189 10.11 0.25 13.96
C LEU A 189 11.34 0.45 14.85
N GLN A 190 12.53 0.71 14.29
CA GLN A 190 13.75 0.99 15.06
C GLN A 190 13.64 2.21 15.98
N GLN A 191 12.78 3.17 15.63
CA GLN A 191 12.52 4.37 16.44
C GLN A 191 11.37 4.19 17.44
N GLY A 192 10.89 2.97 17.62
CA GLY A 192 9.87 2.65 18.61
C GLY A 192 8.44 2.96 18.16
N ALA A 193 8.19 3.18 16.88
CA ALA A 193 6.81 3.33 16.38
C ALA A 193 6.05 2.00 16.53
N CYS A 194 4.81 2.06 17.00
CA CYS A 194 3.94 0.93 17.22
C CYS A 194 3.07 0.64 15.99
N PHE A 195 3.02 -0.63 15.57
CA PHE A 195 2.33 -1.08 14.37
C PHE A 195 1.24 -2.10 14.70
N HIS A 196 0.19 -2.11 13.89
CA HIS A 196 -0.86 -3.13 13.94
C HIS A 196 -1.42 -3.41 12.54
N ASN A 197 -1.91 -4.62 12.27
CA ASN A 197 -2.68 -4.92 11.07
C ASN A 197 -4.02 -5.55 11.46
N LEU A 198 -5.11 -4.93 11.04
CA LEU A 198 -6.45 -5.49 11.14
C LEU A 198 -6.51 -6.80 10.33
N GLN A 199 -7.02 -7.86 10.95
CA GLN A 199 -7.03 -9.22 10.37
C GLN A 199 -8.24 -9.43 9.45
N GLU A 200 -8.49 -8.44 8.60
CA GLU A 200 -9.56 -8.42 7.60
C GLU A 200 -9.10 -7.71 6.32
N CYS A 201 -9.74 -8.01 5.20
CA CYS A 201 -9.51 -7.29 3.95
C CYS A 201 -10.25 -5.96 3.98
N LEU A 202 -9.51 -4.86 3.77
CA LEU A 202 -10.08 -3.51 3.66
C LEU A 202 -9.76 -2.85 2.32
N LEU A 203 -9.09 -3.57 1.41
CA LEU A 203 -8.72 -3.08 0.09
C LEU A 203 -8.75 -4.23 -0.92
N TRP A 204 -9.30 -3.97 -2.09
CA TRP A 204 -9.11 -4.80 -3.28
C TRP A 204 -7.87 -4.31 -4.01
N PHE A 205 -6.85 -5.18 -4.04
CA PHE A 205 -5.56 -4.93 -4.67
C PHE A 205 -5.55 -5.43 -6.10
N ARG A 206 -5.28 -4.55 -7.05
CA ARG A 206 -5.28 -4.89 -8.48
C ARG A 206 -3.97 -5.55 -8.91
N LEU A 207 -4.05 -6.80 -9.33
CA LEU A 207 -2.93 -7.54 -9.91
C LEU A 207 -2.77 -7.20 -11.40
N ASN A 208 -1.94 -6.23 -11.70
CA ASN A 208 -1.55 -5.95 -13.08
C ASN A 208 -0.56 -7.00 -13.59
N ALA A 209 -0.73 -7.48 -14.83
CA ALA A 209 0.18 -8.44 -15.48
C ALA A 209 1.65 -7.96 -15.43
N ASN A 210 1.86 -6.65 -15.50
CA ASN A 210 3.18 -6.02 -15.42
C ASN A 210 3.78 -6.01 -14.00
N ALA A 211 2.98 -6.20 -12.93
CA ALA A 211 3.48 -6.20 -11.55
C ALA A 211 4.48 -7.35 -11.31
N PHE A 212 4.22 -8.53 -11.89
CA PHE A 212 5.13 -9.66 -11.81
C PHE A 212 6.40 -9.47 -12.67
N ARG A 213 6.29 -8.77 -13.82
CA ARG A 213 7.46 -8.45 -14.68
C ARG A 213 8.38 -7.45 -13.97
N ARG A 214 7.84 -6.40 -13.35
CA ARG A 214 8.61 -5.36 -12.62
C ARG A 214 9.39 -5.93 -11.43
N ARG A 215 8.94 -7.03 -10.82
CA ARG A 215 9.59 -7.69 -9.67
C ARG A 215 10.63 -8.74 -10.07
N GLY A 216 11.08 -8.75 -11.31
CA GLY A 216 12.11 -9.66 -11.87
C GLY A 216 13.25 -8.91 -12.53
N GLY A 217 14.32 -9.65 -12.89
CA GLY A 217 15.49 -9.14 -13.62
C GLY A 217 16.58 -8.53 -12.73
N TRP A 218 17.74 -8.26 -13.35
CA TRP A 218 18.94 -7.78 -12.65
C TRP A 218 18.74 -6.49 -11.87
N ARG A 219 17.95 -5.54 -12.39
CA ARG A 219 17.67 -4.27 -11.69
C ARG A 219 16.98 -4.49 -10.34
N TYR A 220 16.06 -5.45 -10.28
CA TYR A 220 15.38 -5.75 -9.02
C TYR A 220 16.30 -6.49 -8.04
N ILE A 221 17.17 -7.38 -8.53
CA ILE A 221 18.16 -8.10 -7.71
C ILE A 221 19.16 -7.12 -7.11
N THR A 222 19.70 -6.18 -7.90
CA THR A 222 20.63 -5.16 -7.41
C THR A 222 19.97 -4.23 -6.38
N ALA A 223 18.72 -3.82 -6.61
CA ALA A 223 17.93 -3.05 -5.64
C ALA A 223 17.73 -3.82 -4.33
N GLU A 224 17.42 -5.13 -4.40
CA GLU A 224 17.28 -6.00 -3.23
C GLU A 224 18.59 -6.07 -2.43
N ILE A 225 19.70 -6.33 -3.09
CA ILE A 225 21.01 -6.41 -2.42
C ILE A 225 21.36 -5.07 -1.77
N GLY A 226 21.09 -3.96 -2.46
CA GLY A 226 21.29 -2.62 -1.94
C GLY A 226 20.44 -2.36 -0.69
N PHE A 227 19.17 -2.78 -0.73
CA PHE A 227 18.24 -2.68 0.39
C PHE A 227 18.70 -3.52 1.59
N GLN A 228 19.06 -4.80 1.40
CA GLN A 228 19.57 -5.66 2.47
C GLN A 228 20.85 -5.08 3.13
N LYS A 229 21.77 -4.55 2.31
CA LYS A 229 22.96 -3.84 2.83
C LYS A 229 22.59 -2.61 3.65
N ALA A 230 21.57 -1.85 3.23
CA ALA A 230 21.10 -0.69 4.00
C ALA A 230 20.52 -1.09 5.35
N LEU A 231 19.76 -2.21 5.43
CA LEU A 231 19.23 -2.73 6.69
C LEU A 231 20.34 -3.22 7.63
N VAL A 232 21.39 -3.86 7.10
CA VAL A 232 22.58 -4.26 7.91
C VAL A 232 23.33 -3.04 8.43
N ARG A 233 23.59 -2.02 7.59
CA ARG A 233 24.28 -0.78 8.01
C ARG A 233 23.53 -0.05 9.11
N ARG A 234 22.21 -0.17 9.17
CA ARG A 234 21.36 0.40 10.23
C ARG A 234 21.22 -0.51 11.44
N GLN A 235 21.84 -1.67 11.43
CA GLN A 235 21.71 -2.67 12.50
C GLN A 235 20.27 -3.17 12.70
N PHE A 236 19.43 -3.07 11.65
CA PHE A 236 18.11 -3.69 11.64
C PHE A 236 18.20 -5.19 11.38
N LEU A 237 19.15 -5.61 10.54
CA LEU A 237 19.44 -7.03 10.27
C LEU A 237 20.90 -7.35 10.63
N THR A 238 21.12 -8.56 11.08
CA THR A 238 22.47 -9.14 11.12
C THR A 238 22.94 -9.49 9.70
N PRO A 239 24.27 -9.53 9.43
CA PRO A 239 24.78 -9.97 8.13
C PRO A 239 24.29 -11.38 7.71
N THR A 240 24.15 -12.28 8.66
CA THR A 240 23.65 -13.66 8.44
C THR A 240 22.18 -13.68 8.02
N GLN A 241 21.33 -12.87 8.67
CA GLN A 241 19.92 -12.72 8.29
C GLN A 241 19.80 -12.12 6.88
N ALA A 242 20.58 -11.08 6.57
CA ALA A 242 20.57 -10.47 5.25
C ALA A 242 21.02 -11.45 4.16
N LEU A 243 22.06 -12.23 4.41
CA LEU A 243 22.52 -13.28 3.48
C LEU A 243 21.43 -14.32 3.25
N GLY A 244 20.80 -14.84 4.31
CA GLY A 244 19.68 -15.78 4.22
C GLY A 244 18.50 -15.22 3.42
N ASN A 245 18.15 -13.94 3.63
CA ASN A 245 17.13 -13.24 2.86
C ASN A 245 17.48 -13.14 1.37
N ILE A 246 18.73 -12.80 1.04
CA ILE A 246 19.22 -12.72 -0.35
C ILE A 246 19.14 -14.08 -1.01
N VAL A 247 19.68 -15.12 -0.37
CA VAL A 247 19.71 -16.48 -0.93
C VAL A 247 18.31 -17.01 -1.20
N THR A 248 17.41 -16.95 -0.20
CA THR A 248 16.03 -17.44 -0.36
C THR A 248 15.27 -16.71 -1.47
N ARG A 249 15.47 -15.40 -1.59
CA ARG A 249 14.81 -14.61 -2.63
C ARG A 249 15.41 -14.83 -4.02
N LEU A 250 16.72 -15.02 -4.12
CA LEU A 250 17.38 -15.38 -5.36
C LEU A 250 16.90 -16.75 -5.87
N CYS A 251 16.84 -17.76 -4.99
CA CYS A 251 16.31 -19.08 -5.35
C CYS A 251 14.90 -18.98 -5.94
N VAL A 252 13.99 -18.23 -5.30
CA VAL A 252 12.62 -18.05 -5.81
C VAL A 252 12.59 -17.27 -7.14
N ARG A 253 13.47 -16.29 -7.33
CA ARG A 253 13.52 -15.45 -8.55
C ARG A 253 14.14 -16.13 -9.75
N LEU A 254 15.05 -17.06 -9.51
CA LEU A 254 15.65 -17.90 -10.58
C LEU A 254 14.67 -18.96 -11.08
N LEU A 255 13.57 -19.24 -10.36
CA LEU A 255 12.53 -20.14 -10.86
C LEU A 255 11.89 -19.59 -12.13
N PRO A 256 11.60 -20.44 -13.13
CA PRO A 256 10.78 -20.07 -14.28
C PRO A 256 9.45 -19.43 -13.82
N THR A 257 8.90 -18.53 -14.64
CA THR A 257 7.73 -17.70 -14.26
C THR A 257 6.54 -18.53 -13.78
N PHE A 258 6.34 -19.72 -14.37
CA PHE A 258 5.29 -20.65 -13.98
C PHE A 258 5.46 -21.15 -12.53
N TRP A 259 6.65 -21.67 -12.19
CA TRP A 259 6.97 -22.21 -10.86
C TRP A 259 7.00 -21.08 -9.81
N ARG A 260 7.51 -19.92 -10.20
CA ARG A 260 7.50 -18.72 -9.35
C ARG A 260 6.07 -18.30 -9.01
N ARG A 261 5.17 -18.25 -10.01
CA ARG A 261 3.74 -17.95 -9.77
C ARG A 261 3.11 -18.98 -8.84
N LYS A 262 3.34 -20.27 -9.08
CA LYS A 262 2.82 -21.35 -8.23
C LYS A 262 3.33 -21.22 -6.79
N PHE A 263 4.62 -20.97 -6.58
CA PHE A 263 5.21 -20.76 -5.25
C PHE A 263 4.58 -19.54 -4.55
N TYR A 264 4.43 -18.41 -5.24
CA TYR A 264 3.78 -17.24 -4.65
C TYR A 264 2.34 -17.53 -4.25
N MET A 265 1.58 -18.24 -5.07
CA MET A 265 0.17 -18.54 -4.78
C MET A 265 0.00 -19.56 -3.64
N THR A 266 0.90 -20.55 -3.50
CA THR A 266 0.77 -21.60 -2.48
C THR A 266 1.39 -21.23 -1.14
N GLN A 267 2.54 -20.54 -1.15
CA GLN A 267 3.31 -20.28 0.07
C GLN A 267 3.11 -18.88 0.66
N LEU A 268 2.67 -17.92 -0.15
CA LEU A 268 2.60 -16.53 0.25
C LEU A 268 1.17 -15.97 0.27
N ARG A 269 0.19 -16.80 -0.07
CA ARG A 269 -1.23 -16.42 -0.15
C ARG A 269 -2.08 -17.44 0.60
N ALA A 270 -2.99 -16.95 1.43
CA ALA A 270 -3.92 -17.81 2.15
C ALA A 270 -5.17 -18.03 1.28
N THR A 271 -5.31 -19.21 0.69
CA THR A 271 -6.52 -19.59 -0.07
C THR A 271 -7.75 -19.73 0.82
N ALA A 272 -7.58 -20.18 2.07
CA ALA A 272 -8.67 -20.34 3.03
C ALA A 272 -9.34 -19.01 3.46
N SER A 273 -8.66 -17.86 3.28
CA SER A 273 -9.18 -16.53 3.64
C SER A 273 -9.98 -15.86 2.53
N VAL A 274 -10.04 -16.41 1.32
CA VAL A 274 -10.76 -15.82 0.17
C VAL A 274 -12.24 -15.66 0.50
N ALA A 275 -12.86 -16.67 1.15
CA ALA A 275 -14.27 -16.61 1.54
C ALA A 275 -14.60 -15.48 2.53
N LYS A 276 -13.63 -15.07 3.37
CA LYS A 276 -13.79 -13.96 4.33
C LYS A 276 -13.67 -12.58 3.67
N CYS A 277 -13.02 -12.51 2.52
CA CYS A 277 -12.73 -11.26 1.82
C CYS A 277 -13.56 -11.05 0.54
N SER A 278 -14.36 -12.03 0.13
CA SER A 278 -15.29 -11.85 -0.99
C SER A 278 -16.40 -10.88 -0.60
N PRO A 279 -16.79 -9.95 -1.49
CA PRO A 279 -17.94 -9.10 -1.25
C PRO A 279 -19.15 -10.00 -1.01
N LYS A 280 -19.86 -9.81 0.09
CA LYS A 280 -21.20 -10.41 0.25
C LYS A 280 -22.01 -9.88 -0.94
N VAL A 281 -22.40 -10.75 -1.85
CA VAL A 281 -23.36 -10.44 -2.90
C VAL A 281 -24.62 -10.02 -2.15
N ILE A 282 -24.89 -8.73 -2.10
CA ILE A 282 -26.20 -8.23 -1.72
C ILE A 282 -27.09 -8.75 -2.86
N LYS A 283 -27.82 -9.83 -2.60
CA LYS A 283 -28.93 -10.21 -3.45
C LYS A 283 -29.87 -9.02 -3.38
N GLU A 284 -29.91 -8.23 -4.45
CA GLU A 284 -31.02 -7.33 -4.68
C GLU A 284 -32.27 -8.21 -4.60
N GLY A 285 -33.03 -7.98 -3.56
CA GLY A 285 -34.35 -8.60 -3.42
C GLY A 285 -35.22 -8.10 -4.56
N GLY A 286 -35.32 -8.89 -5.60
CA GLY A 286 -36.44 -8.84 -6.47
C GLY A 286 -37.57 -9.55 -5.76
N ASP A 287 -38.55 -8.78 -5.30
CA ASP A 287 -39.89 -9.29 -5.07
C ASP A 287 -40.91 -8.17 -5.27
N ALA A 288 -41.81 -8.49 -6.24
CA ALA A 288 -43.16 -7.99 -6.53
C ALA A 288 -43.34 -6.55 -6.94
#